data_e6cd23b22da5f07a47b446c375042ed8
#
_entry.id   e6cd23b22da5f07a47b446c375042ed8
#
_cell.length_a   1.000
_cell.length_b   1.000
_cell.length_c   1.000
_cell.angle_alpha   90.00
_cell.angle_beta   90.00
_cell.angle_gamma   90.00
#
_symmetry.space_group_name_H-M   'P 1'
#
loop_
_entity.id
_entity.type
_entity.pdbx_description
1 polymer ?
#
loop_
_entity_poly.entity_id
_entity_poly.type
_entity_poly.pdbx_seq_one_letter_code
_entity_poly.pdbx_strand_id
1 'polypeptide(L)'
;MQEIVFQAADRAAMLTEAKRLGFTQDDAKGRPQFVVNGELPDGGAYFFNEVGTVYEPVPPGDYGPDNPPPAPVARPGYWARARINGIVEEMPDFSDAIRRYAYSSKVNRWVDVDTREFAPDWIGDIGVIA
;
A
#
# COMPACT_ATOMS: atom_id res chain seq x y z
N MET A 1 6.49 12.62 -9.38
CA MET A 1 5.56 11.97 -8.43
C MET A 1 5.76 10.48 -8.51
N GLN A 2 5.92 9.83 -7.37
CA GLN A 2 6.09 8.38 -7.28
C GLN A 2 4.93 7.78 -6.50
N GLU A 3 4.37 6.68 -7.01
CA GLU A 3 3.32 5.93 -6.32
C GLU A 3 3.86 4.57 -5.90
N ILE A 4 3.58 4.19 -4.66
CA ILE A 4 4.03 2.94 -4.07
C ILE A 4 2.85 2.26 -3.37
N VAL A 5 2.71 0.96 -3.60
CA VAL A 5 1.77 0.11 -2.88
C VAL A 5 2.56 -0.76 -1.91
N PHE A 6 2.14 -0.77 -0.65
CA PHE A 6 2.79 -1.53 0.41
C PHE A 6 1.92 -2.72 0.82
N GLN A 7 2.56 -3.86 1.04
CA GLN A 7 1.93 -5.05 1.60
C GLN A 7 2.69 -5.48 2.85
N ALA A 8 2.01 -5.44 4.00
CA ALA A 8 2.54 -5.90 5.28
C ALA A 8 1.79 -7.15 5.75
N ALA A 9 2.31 -7.85 6.76
CA ALA A 9 1.63 -9.00 7.33
C ALA A 9 0.34 -8.59 8.06
N ASP A 10 0.37 -7.45 8.77
CA ASP A 10 -0.75 -6.92 9.53
C ASP A 10 -0.61 -5.39 9.70
N ARG A 11 -1.58 -4.78 10.38
CA ARG A 11 -1.58 -3.34 10.64
C ARG A 11 -0.38 -2.90 11.48
N ALA A 12 0.01 -3.68 12.47
CA ALA A 12 1.13 -3.34 13.34
C ALA A 12 2.46 -3.29 12.56
N ALA A 13 2.69 -4.24 11.66
CA ALA A 13 3.85 -4.24 10.79
C ALA A 13 3.84 -3.04 9.84
N MET A 14 2.68 -2.70 9.27
CA MET A 14 2.52 -1.53 8.41
C MET A 14 2.82 -0.25 9.16
N LEU A 15 2.32 -0.12 10.39
CA LEU A 15 2.52 1.07 11.22
C LEU A 15 3.99 1.25 11.59
N THR A 16 4.69 0.16 11.93
CA THR A 16 6.12 0.18 12.23
C THR A 16 6.92 0.67 11.04
N GLU A 17 6.61 0.17 9.85
CA GLU A 17 7.29 0.58 8.62
C GLU A 17 6.97 2.01 8.25
N ALA A 18 5.72 2.41 8.36
CA ALA A 18 5.30 3.79 8.09
C ALA A 18 5.99 4.78 9.03
N LYS A 19 6.16 4.43 10.28
CA LYS A 19 6.92 5.25 11.24
C LYS A 19 8.36 5.41 10.80
N ARG A 20 9.00 4.33 10.38
CA ARG A 20 10.39 4.36 9.89
C ARG A 20 10.54 5.24 8.66
N LEU A 21 9.55 5.26 7.78
CA LEU A 21 9.56 6.04 6.53
C LEU A 21 9.12 7.49 6.70
N GLY A 22 8.57 7.86 7.86
CA GLY A 22 8.13 9.22 8.11
C GLY A 22 6.66 9.51 7.79
N PHE A 23 5.83 8.49 7.65
CA PHE A 23 4.40 8.64 7.35
C PHE A 23 3.51 8.66 8.60
N THR A 24 4.09 8.82 9.78
CA THR A 24 3.32 8.82 11.02
C THR A 24 3.64 10.05 11.86
N GLN A 25 2.71 10.33 12.79
CA GLN A 25 2.88 11.33 13.83
C GLN A 25 2.41 10.73 15.15
N ASP A 26 3.11 11.02 16.24
CA ASP A 26 2.69 10.55 17.56
C ASP A 26 1.47 11.31 18.04
N ASP A 27 0.52 10.57 18.64
CA ASP A 27 -0.62 11.19 19.33
C ASP A 27 -0.21 11.75 20.71
N ALA A 28 -1.17 12.29 21.46
CA ALA A 28 -0.93 12.88 22.78
C ALA A 28 -0.36 11.89 23.80
N LYS A 29 -0.51 10.59 23.56
CA LYS A 29 0.00 9.52 24.42
C LYS A 29 1.32 8.91 23.89
N GLY A 30 1.91 9.51 22.86
CA GLY A 30 3.15 9.02 22.26
C GLY A 30 3.00 7.81 21.36
N ARG A 31 1.77 7.48 20.94
CA ARG A 31 1.52 6.33 20.02
C ARG A 31 1.54 6.80 18.58
N PRO A 32 2.24 6.08 17.68
CA PRO A 32 2.30 6.48 16.27
C PRO A 32 0.93 6.29 15.59
N GLN A 33 0.57 7.25 14.75
CA GLN A 33 -0.64 7.20 13.93
C GLN A 33 -0.30 7.58 12.49
N PHE A 34 -0.98 6.99 11.52
CA PHE A 34 -0.79 7.35 10.13
C PHE A 34 -1.23 8.79 9.87
N VAL A 35 -0.43 9.52 9.10
CA VAL A 35 -0.74 10.87 8.65
C VAL A 35 -1.05 10.83 7.17
N VAL A 36 -2.24 11.26 6.78
CA VAL A 36 -2.71 11.20 5.38
C VAL A 36 -1.91 12.13 4.48
N ASN A 37 -1.67 13.35 4.92
CA ASN A 37 -0.89 14.35 4.19
C ASN A 37 0.22 14.90 5.08
N GLY A 38 1.44 14.93 4.57
CA GLY A 38 2.55 15.47 5.35
C GLY A 38 3.79 15.70 4.52
N GLU A 39 4.88 15.99 5.21
CA GLU A 39 6.19 16.16 4.63
C GLU A 39 7.14 15.09 5.15
N LEU A 40 7.98 14.56 4.26
CA LEU A 40 9.04 13.64 4.64
C LEU A 40 10.22 14.43 5.24
N PRO A 41 11.09 13.77 6.04
CA PRO A 41 12.25 14.42 6.63
C PRO A 41 13.18 15.10 5.63
N ASP A 42 13.20 14.63 4.39
CA ASP A 42 13.99 15.19 3.29
C ASP A 42 13.29 16.33 2.55
N GLY A 43 12.09 16.74 2.99
CA GLY A 43 11.32 17.83 2.40
C GLY A 43 10.33 17.42 1.32
N GLY A 44 10.24 16.15 0.98
CA GLY A 44 9.22 15.67 0.02
C GLY A 44 7.82 15.67 0.62
N ALA A 45 6.82 16.12 -0.14
CA ALA A 45 5.43 16.04 0.28
C ALA A 45 4.87 14.64 -0.03
N TYR A 46 3.99 14.13 0.83
CA TYR A 46 3.38 12.82 0.62
C TYR A 46 1.89 12.80 0.90
N PHE A 47 1.22 11.85 0.27
CA PHE A 47 -0.14 11.42 0.58
C PHE A 47 -0.11 9.93 0.88
N PHE A 48 -0.57 9.52 2.07
CA PHE A 48 -0.57 8.13 2.52
C PHE A 48 -1.99 7.66 2.76
N ASN A 49 -2.41 6.58 2.09
CA ASN A 49 -3.72 5.99 2.23
C ASN A 49 -3.61 4.59 2.84
N GLU A 50 -4.11 4.44 4.06
CA GLU A 50 -4.26 3.14 4.69
C GLU A 50 -5.46 2.43 4.07
N VAL A 51 -5.22 1.32 3.37
CA VAL A 51 -6.27 0.55 2.68
C VAL A 51 -6.82 -0.56 3.58
N GLY A 52 -5.94 -1.27 4.25
CA GLY A 52 -6.30 -2.40 5.09
C GLY A 52 -6.38 -3.71 4.31
N THR A 53 -7.41 -4.50 4.60
CA THR A 53 -7.64 -5.77 3.92
C THR A 53 -8.23 -5.53 2.53
N VAL A 54 -7.68 -6.20 1.52
CA VAL A 54 -8.16 -6.16 0.14
C VAL A 54 -8.79 -7.52 -0.19
N TYR A 55 -9.96 -7.50 -0.80
CA TYR A 55 -10.69 -8.72 -1.15
C TYR A 55 -10.61 -8.98 -2.65
N GLU A 56 -10.60 -10.25 -3.00
CA GLU A 56 -10.71 -10.66 -4.40
C GLU A 56 -12.09 -10.28 -4.97
N PRO A 57 -12.17 -9.96 -6.28
CA PRO A 57 -13.47 -9.72 -6.91
C PRO A 57 -14.37 -10.93 -6.78
N VAL A 58 -15.66 -10.70 -6.59
CA VAL A 58 -16.65 -11.77 -6.59
C VAL A 58 -16.73 -12.38 -8.00
N PRO A 59 -16.64 -13.72 -8.15
CA PRO A 59 -16.75 -14.34 -9.47
C PRO A 59 -18.06 -13.96 -10.16
N PRO A 60 -18.06 -13.79 -11.49
CA PRO A 60 -19.28 -13.49 -12.23
C PRO A 60 -20.34 -14.56 -12.02
N GLY A 61 -21.60 -14.15 -11.87
CA GLY A 61 -22.72 -15.08 -11.71
C GLY A 61 -24.00 -14.36 -11.36
N ASP A 62 -25.12 -15.06 -11.53
CA ASP A 62 -26.43 -14.56 -11.13
C ASP A 62 -26.68 -14.94 -9.67
N TYR A 63 -26.54 -13.99 -8.78
CA TYR A 63 -26.74 -14.18 -7.35
C TYR A 63 -28.12 -13.68 -6.92
N GLY A 64 -28.72 -14.36 -5.97
CA GLY A 64 -30.03 -14.02 -5.44
C GLY A 64 -30.33 -14.80 -4.17
N PRO A 65 -31.61 -14.76 -3.68
CA PRO A 65 -31.96 -15.44 -2.42
C PRO A 65 -31.71 -16.96 -2.44
N ASP A 66 -31.84 -17.61 -3.62
CA ASP A 66 -31.62 -19.05 -3.79
C ASP A 66 -30.21 -19.39 -4.24
N ASN A 67 -29.39 -18.40 -4.57
CA ASN A 67 -28.00 -18.56 -5.01
C ASN A 67 -27.16 -17.40 -4.49
N PRO A 68 -26.80 -17.40 -3.19
CA PRO A 68 -26.04 -16.31 -2.61
C PRO A 68 -24.63 -16.24 -3.21
N PRO A 69 -24.03 -15.02 -3.27
CA PRO A 69 -22.65 -14.89 -3.71
C PRO A 69 -21.72 -15.64 -2.75
N PRO A 70 -20.55 -16.10 -3.24
CA PRO A 70 -19.57 -16.74 -2.37
C PRO A 70 -19.08 -15.75 -1.31
N ALA A 71 -18.61 -16.27 -0.17
CA ALA A 71 -18.03 -15.46 0.88
C ALA A 71 -16.81 -14.68 0.35
N PRO A 72 -16.60 -13.42 0.79
CA PRO A 72 -15.43 -12.66 0.38
C PRO A 72 -14.13 -13.38 0.73
N VAL A 73 -13.18 -13.40 -0.22
CA VAL A 73 -11.86 -13.99 -0.03
C VAL A 73 -10.86 -12.86 0.10
N ALA A 74 -10.19 -12.75 1.25
CA ALA A 74 -9.18 -11.73 1.48
C ALA A 74 -7.88 -12.07 0.75
N ARG A 75 -7.29 -11.08 0.09
CA ARG A 75 -5.92 -11.19 -0.39
C ARG A 75 -4.97 -11.16 0.80
N PRO A 76 -3.86 -11.93 0.76
CA PRO A 76 -2.94 -11.95 1.89
C PRO A 76 -2.37 -10.56 2.19
N GLY A 77 -2.30 -10.22 3.47
CA GLY A 77 -1.61 -9.01 3.93
C GLY A 77 -2.52 -7.86 4.29
N TYR A 78 -1.87 -6.80 4.74
CA TYR A 78 -2.45 -5.51 5.08
C TYR A 78 -1.84 -4.47 4.14
N TRP A 79 -2.68 -3.66 3.51
CA TRP A 79 -2.29 -2.86 2.34
C TRP A 79 -2.36 -1.37 2.61
N ALA A 80 -1.47 -0.63 1.95
CA ALA A 80 -1.48 0.84 1.93
C ALA A 80 -0.95 1.33 0.59
N ARG A 81 -1.27 2.56 0.24
CA ARG A 81 -0.75 3.22 -0.95
C ARG A 81 -0.21 4.61 -0.58
N ALA A 82 0.96 4.95 -1.08
CA ALA A 82 1.55 6.27 -0.90
C ALA A 82 1.81 6.94 -2.24
N ARG A 83 1.62 8.24 -2.27
CA ARG A 83 2.00 9.10 -3.38
C ARG A 83 3.01 10.11 -2.85
N ILE A 84 4.20 10.16 -3.45
CA ILE A 84 5.29 10.99 -2.98
C ILE A 84 5.67 11.99 -4.07
N ASN A 85 5.63 13.28 -3.73
CA ASN A 85 6.14 14.37 -4.55
C ASN A 85 7.47 14.82 -3.98
N GLY A 86 8.51 14.80 -4.82
CA GLY A 86 9.85 15.18 -4.41
C GLY A 86 10.88 14.16 -4.87
N ILE A 87 12.14 14.45 -4.61
CA ILE A 87 13.23 13.56 -4.95
C ILE A 87 13.38 12.57 -3.80
N VAL A 88 12.92 11.34 -4.01
CA VAL A 88 13.24 10.23 -3.12
C VAL A 88 14.46 9.55 -3.72
N GLU A 89 15.64 10.00 -3.34
CA GLU A 89 16.88 9.48 -3.93
C GLU A 89 17.13 8.03 -3.54
N GLU A 90 16.79 7.66 -2.31
CA GLU A 90 16.88 6.28 -1.86
C GLU A 90 15.74 5.97 -0.91
N MET A 91 14.95 4.95 -1.24
CA MET A 91 14.09 4.36 -0.23
C MET A 91 14.97 3.49 0.67
N PRO A 92 14.91 3.67 1.99
CA PRO A 92 15.69 2.84 2.89
C PRO A 92 15.36 1.36 2.70
N ASP A 93 16.34 0.50 2.96
CA ASP A 93 16.16 -0.94 2.86
C ASP A 93 14.93 -1.38 3.66
N PHE A 94 14.15 -2.26 3.07
CA PHE A 94 12.95 -2.77 3.72
C PHE A 94 13.26 -4.06 4.45
N SER A 95 12.56 -4.26 5.56
CA SER A 95 12.54 -5.58 6.18
C SER A 95 11.83 -6.56 5.26
N ASP A 96 12.22 -7.85 5.29
CA ASP A 96 11.60 -8.92 4.50
C ASP A 96 10.09 -9.05 4.75
N ALA A 97 9.59 -8.43 5.82
CA ALA A 97 8.18 -8.46 6.20
C ALA A 97 7.28 -7.53 5.38
N ILE A 98 7.85 -6.57 4.63
CA ILE A 98 7.09 -5.58 3.87
C ILE A 98 7.45 -5.69 2.40
N ARG A 99 6.44 -5.91 1.55
CA ARG A 99 6.61 -5.84 0.10
C ARG A 99 6.20 -4.48 -0.41
N ARG A 100 6.93 -4.00 -1.41
CA ARG A 100 6.65 -2.74 -2.09
C ARG A 100 6.50 -2.96 -3.57
N TYR A 101 5.49 -2.31 -4.13
CA TYR A 101 5.28 -2.31 -5.57
C TYR A 101 5.28 -0.87 -6.06
N ALA A 102 5.98 -0.61 -7.15
CA ALA A 102 6.04 0.71 -7.78
C ALA A 102 5.73 0.58 -9.27
N TYR A 103 5.12 1.63 -9.83
CA TYR A 103 4.86 1.68 -11.26
C TYR A 103 6.14 2.05 -12.00
N SER A 104 6.52 1.26 -12.99
CA SER A 104 7.68 1.51 -13.85
C SER A 104 7.22 2.04 -15.19
N SER A 105 7.59 3.28 -15.52
CA SER A 105 7.30 3.87 -16.82
C SER A 105 8.10 3.24 -17.95
N LYS A 106 9.21 2.58 -17.64
CA LYS A 106 10.02 1.89 -18.64
C LYS A 106 9.33 0.68 -19.26
N VAL A 107 8.56 -0.04 -18.44
CA VAL A 107 7.84 -1.24 -18.87
C VAL A 107 6.32 -1.07 -18.79
N ASN A 108 5.82 0.10 -18.35
CA ASN A 108 4.40 0.41 -18.19
C ASN A 108 3.66 -0.62 -17.35
N ARG A 109 4.29 -1.08 -16.27
CA ARG A 109 3.73 -2.07 -15.35
C ARG A 109 4.16 -1.81 -13.93
N TRP A 110 3.38 -2.30 -12.98
CA TRP A 110 3.77 -2.37 -11.59
C TRP A 110 4.77 -3.49 -11.38
N VAL A 111 5.82 -3.22 -10.60
CA VAL A 111 6.89 -4.17 -10.33
C VAL A 111 7.18 -4.20 -8.83
N ASP A 112 7.59 -5.37 -8.34
CA ASP A 112 8.13 -5.50 -7.00
C ASP A 112 9.48 -4.78 -6.95
N VAL A 113 9.64 -3.83 -6.02
CA VAL A 113 10.83 -2.98 -5.94
C VAL A 113 12.07 -3.79 -5.59
N ASP A 114 11.92 -4.84 -4.78
CA ASP A 114 13.05 -5.64 -4.30
C ASP A 114 13.46 -6.75 -5.28
N THR A 115 12.48 -7.48 -5.83
CA THR A 115 12.75 -8.61 -6.73
C THR A 115 12.82 -8.21 -8.19
N ARG A 116 12.26 -7.06 -8.56
CA ARG A 116 12.11 -6.58 -9.94
C ARG A 116 11.13 -7.41 -10.79
N GLU A 117 10.42 -8.33 -10.17
CA GLU A 117 9.39 -9.12 -10.85
C GLU A 117 8.14 -8.30 -11.12
N PHE A 118 7.41 -8.66 -12.17
CA PHE A 118 6.14 -8.01 -12.47
C PHE A 118 5.12 -8.33 -11.38
N ALA A 119 4.45 -7.28 -10.91
CA ALA A 119 3.36 -7.43 -9.95
C ALA A 119 2.09 -7.91 -10.65
N PRO A 120 1.14 -8.54 -9.90
CA PRO A 120 -0.18 -8.82 -10.45
C PRO A 120 -0.87 -7.55 -10.95
N ASP A 121 -1.74 -7.68 -11.96
CA ASP A 121 -2.42 -6.55 -12.58
C ASP A 121 -3.28 -5.74 -11.60
N TRP A 122 -3.84 -6.39 -10.57
CA TRP A 122 -4.70 -5.75 -9.59
C TRP A 122 -3.94 -4.85 -8.59
N ILE A 123 -2.61 -4.91 -8.54
CA ILE A 123 -1.81 -4.07 -7.62
C ILE A 123 -2.08 -2.58 -7.87
N GLY A 124 -2.19 -2.18 -9.13
CA GLY A 124 -2.43 -0.79 -9.48
C GLY A 124 -3.78 -0.24 -9.01
N ASP A 125 -4.73 -1.10 -8.69
CA ASP A 125 -6.08 -0.72 -8.25
C ASP A 125 -6.17 -0.53 -6.74
N ILE A 126 -5.16 -0.98 -5.97
CA ILE A 126 -5.18 -0.91 -4.51
C ILE A 126 -5.06 0.55 -4.06
N GLY A 127 -6.08 1.01 -3.33
CA GLY A 127 -6.07 2.34 -2.73
C GLY A 127 -6.15 3.48 -3.72
N VAL A 128 -6.61 3.24 -4.95
CA VAL A 128 -6.84 4.31 -5.92
C VAL A 128 -7.94 5.22 -5.40
N ILE A 129 -7.62 6.52 -5.32
CA ILE A 129 -8.59 7.56 -4.98
C ILE A 129 -9.07 8.16 -6.29
N ALA A 130 -10.33 7.98 -6.57
CA ALA A 130 -10.97 8.56 -7.73
C ALA A 130 -11.18 10.07 -7.54
#